data_f37a739ddef0ac7e4226108e5b8eb698
#
_entry.id   f37a739ddef0ac7e4226108e5b8eb698
#
_cell.length_a   1.000
_cell.length_b   1.000
_cell.length_c   1.000
_cell.angle_alpha   90.00
_cell.angle_beta   90.00
_cell.angle_gamma   90.00
#
_symmetry.space_group_name_H-M   'P 1'
#
loop_
_entity.id
_entity.type
_entity.pdbx_description
1 polymer ?
#
loop_
_entity_poly.entity_id
_entity_poly.type
_entity_poly.pdbx_seq_one_letter_code
_entity_poly.pdbx_strand_id
1 'polypeptide(L)'
;MFVLREFQLQMLIVSSSYKKPVYSFFERRRILYDEKLNTKEYYFGRHHWTKESRWIQGKLQVPLYPGYGGYMTYEKYNMGNIYGKSLYGIKNRTFRRTGFYEYAKVKRFLDPVSFFEMVRERPYLERLIKAGLYHLAEDIMDNKAQIYCKDSGNLGKALGIDRFRLKRLRTNNGGEIFLQWLLLEKAQNKLICDDVISWMCLEKLKPADLMFIMDRMAPLQIKNYLEKQAAESGESVKNLIKTWKDYLNMAIRVGVNVQDSVIYRARKLMQRHNEMIKEIEAKDLILRAGELEKKYPGLNRICRDLKKYEYADKEYQIVVPEKVDDILYEAKLMHHCVNNTETYYERMSQQESYILFLRKAEQPTEAYYTLEVEPDGTIRQTRTFYNQQNEDIELARDFLIKWQKQLKKKLAKEDYKLAVKSQSLRKKEIDELRSKGVRVNGVGYCNKLLAEILEEDLMEAERLEVEEQAA
;
A
#
# COMPACT_ATOMS: atom_id res chain seq x y z
N MET A 1 -36.42 1.03 35.40
CA MET A 1 -35.49 0.43 36.34
C MET A 1 -35.77 -1.05 36.48
N PHE A 2 -34.76 -1.89 36.38
CA PHE A 2 -34.90 -3.31 36.69
C PHE A 2 -34.11 -3.66 37.91
N VAL A 3 -34.61 -4.59 38.66
CA VAL A 3 -33.88 -5.22 39.74
C VAL A 3 -33.85 -6.71 39.48
N LEU A 4 -32.67 -7.25 39.22
CA LEU A 4 -32.46 -8.67 39.06
C LEU A 4 -31.80 -9.20 40.32
N ARG A 5 -32.37 -10.29 40.87
CA ARG A 5 -31.79 -11.03 42.00
C ARG A 5 -31.63 -12.48 41.62
N GLU A 6 -30.41 -12.94 41.52
CA GLU A 6 -30.08 -14.35 41.31
C GLU A 6 -28.72 -14.64 41.93
N PHE A 7 -28.60 -15.75 42.63
CA PHE A 7 -27.35 -16.11 43.31
C PHE A 7 -26.75 -15.01 44.19
N GLN A 8 -27.61 -14.29 44.90
CA GLN A 8 -27.21 -13.14 45.72
C GLN A 8 -26.61 -11.95 44.90
N LEU A 9 -26.75 -11.97 43.62
CA LEU A 9 -26.46 -10.91 42.72
C LEU A 9 -27.69 -10.01 42.59
N GLN A 10 -27.49 -8.71 42.75
CA GLN A 10 -28.50 -7.73 42.45
C GLN A 10 -27.99 -6.83 41.33
N MET A 11 -28.70 -6.80 40.24
CA MET A 11 -28.43 -5.93 39.16
C MET A 11 -29.47 -4.82 39.12
N LEU A 12 -29.04 -3.60 39.16
CA LEU A 12 -29.88 -2.43 39.04
C LEU A 12 -29.58 -1.75 37.72
N ILE A 13 -30.56 -1.74 36.81
CA ILE A 13 -30.46 -1.03 35.55
C ILE A 13 -31.45 0.13 35.58
N VAL A 14 -30.96 1.34 35.47
CA VAL A 14 -31.78 2.53 35.36
C VAL A 14 -31.78 3.01 33.94
N SER A 15 -32.90 2.85 33.27
CA SER A 15 -33.15 3.49 31.97
C SER A 15 -33.63 4.92 32.19
N SER A 16 -32.90 5.84 31.63
CA SER A 16 -33.22 7.26 31.74
C SER A 16 -34.01 7.76 30.53
N SER A 17 -34.49 8.99 30.60
CA SER A 17 -35.05 9.66 29.45
C SER A 17 -34.00 9.93 28.35
N TYR A 18 -34.46 10.10 27.10
CA TYR A 18 -33.59 10.42 25.97
C TYR A 18 -32.69 11.64 26.21
N LYS A 19 -33.16 12.61 26.98
CA LYS A 19 -32.43 13.87 27.21
C LYS A 19 -31.36 13.78 28.32
N LYS A 20 -31.56 12.91 29.28
CA LYS A 20 -30.62 12.72 30.40
C LYS A 20 -30.45 11.23 30.67
N PRO A 21 -29.61 10.55 29.95
CA PRO A 21 -29.32 9.14 30.18
C PRO A 21 -28.61 8.97 31.52
N VAL A 22 -29.12 8.05 32.32
CA VAL A 22 -28.52 7.63 33.60
C VAL A 22 -28.18 6.17 33.48
N TYR A 23 -26.99 5.80 33.84
CA TYR A 23 -26.50 4.45 33.74
C TYR A 23 -26.25 3.94 35.13
N SER A 24 -26.84 2.85 35.42
CA SER A 24 -26.53 2.11 36.62
C SER A 24 -26.08 0.72 36.26
N PHE A 25 -25.16 0.31 36.96
CA PHE A 25 -24.43 -0.86 36.79
C PHE A 25 -24.90 -1.98 37.65
N PHE A 26 -24.26 -3.12 37.44
CA PHE A 26 -24.44 -4.22 38.31
C PHE A 26 -23.90 -3.95 39.66
N GLU A 27 -24.77 -4.24 40.59
CA GLU A 27 -24.32 -4.33 41.92
C GLU A 27 -24.74 -5.68 42.44
N ARG A 28 -23.78 -6.43 42.89
CA ARG A 28 -24.05 -7.61 43.66
C ARG A 28 -24.31 -7.17 45.07
N ARG A 29 -25.47 -7.39 45.61
CA ARG A 29 -25.88 -6.77 46.87
C ARG A 29 -25.06 -7.17 48.08
N ARG A 30 -24.41 -8.33 48.05
CA ARG A 30 -23.46 -8.74 49.09
C ARG A 30 -22.05 -8.28 48.85
N ILE A 31 -21.76 -7.82 47.64
CA ILE A 31 -20.50 -7.24 47.28
C ILE A 31 -20.55 -5.78 47.36
N LEU A 32 -21.69 -5.26 47.03
CA LEU A 32 -21.93 -3.93 47.33
C LEU A 32 -22.27 -3.77 48.66
N TYR A 33 -21.71 -3.73 48.91
CA TYR A 33 -21.28 -3.59 50.02
C TYR A 33 -21.14 -2.15 50.30
N ASP A 34 -21.76 -2.09 51.32
CA ASP A 34 -21.66 -1.00 52.21
C ASP A 34 -20.20 -0.87 52.57
N GLU A 35 -19.49 0.08 51.94
CA GLU A 35 -18.13 0.44 52.33
C GLU A 35 -18.04 0.74 53.83
N LYS A 36 -19.16 1.11 54.46
CA LYS A 36 -19.23 1.36 55.92
C LYS A 36 -19.25 0.08 56.70
N LEU A 37 -19.79 -1.01 56.18
CA LEU A 37 -19.97 -2.24 56.90
C LEU A 37 -18.87 -3.27 56.67
N ASN A 38 -17.99 -3.00 55.70
CA ASN A 38 -16.87 -3.85 55.43
C ASN A 38 -17.28 -5.30 55.16
N THR A 39 -18.03 -5.56 54.13
CA THR A 39 -18.61 -6.81 53.80
C THR A 39 -17.61 -7.88 53.68
N LYS A 40 -17.97 -8.93 54.19
CA LYS A 40 -17.09 -10.05 54.51
C LYS A 40 -17.25 -11.21 53.52
N GLU A 41 -18.29 -11.25 52.72
CA GLU A 41 -18.59 -12.35 51.86
C GLU A 41 -18.96 -11.88 50.47
N TYR A 42 -18.31 -12.45 49.46
CA TYR A 42 -18.53 -12.13 48.09
C TYR A 42 -18.74 -13.38 47.26
N TYR A 43 -19.55 -13.28 46.22
CA TYR A 43 -19.72 -14.32 45.25
C TYR A 43 -19.16 -13.87 43.91
N PHE A 44 -18.37 -14.73 43.32
CA PHE A 44 -17.79 -14.51 42.03
C PHE A 44 -18.16 -15.66 41.10
N GLY A 45 -19.12 -15.43 40.28
CA GLY A 45 -19.71 -16.51 39.50
C GLY A 45 -20.41 -17.52 40.43
N ARG A 46 -19.97 -18.75 40.40
CA ARG A 46 -20.42 -19.81 41.30
C ARG A 46 -19.56 -19.98 42.54
N HIS A 47 -18.49 -19.22 42.66
CA HIS A 47 -17.56 -19.35 43.76
C HIS A 47 -17.89 -18.39 44.89
N HIS A 48 -17.87 -18.91 46.08
CA HIS A 48 -18.04 -18.15 47.30
C HIS A 48 -16.71 -17.57 47.73
N TRP A 49 -16.68 -16.25 47.88
CA TRP A 49 -15.50 -15.55 48.34
C TRP A 49 -15.54 -15.39 49.83
N THR A 50 -14.46 -15.78 50.47
CA THR A 50 -14.33 -15.76 51.91
C THR A 50 -14.30 -14.39 52.50
N LYS A 51 -14.26 -14.28 53.83
CA LYS A 51 -14.17 -13.05 54.61
C LYS A 51 -12.90 -12.20 54.38
N GLU A 52 -11.96 -12.77 53.61
CA GLU A 52 -10.70 -12.10 53.28
C GLU A 52 -10.84 -11.06 52.16
N SER A 53 -11.93 -11.08 51.43
CA SER A 53 -12.17 -10.06 50.39
C SER A 53 -12.53 -8.70 51.02
N ARG A 54 -11.93 -7.64 50.52
CA ARG A 54 -12.03 -6.31 51.13
C ARG A 54 -12.03 -5.20 50.08
N TRP A 55 -12.67 -4.07 50.43
CA TRP A 55 -12.54 -2.84 49.69
C TRP A 55 -11.43 -1.99 50.23
N ILE A 56 -10.51 -1.54 49.39
CA ILE A 56 -9.43 -0.58 49.76
C ILE A 56 -9.44 0.50 48.69
N GLN A 57 -9.66 1.72 49.14
CA GLN A 57 -9.64 2.92 48.29
C GLN A 57 -10.53 2.77 47.01
N GLY A 58 -11.73 2.25 47.18
CA GLY A 58 -12.66 2.05 46.07
C GLY A 58 -12.34 0.86 45.12
N LYS A 59 -11.33 0.07 45.46
CA LYS A 59 -10.95 -1.14 44.72
C LYS A 59 -11.29 -2.39 45.53
N LEU A 60 -11.92 -3.37 44.88
CA LEU A 60 -12.18 -4.67 45.47
C LEU A 60 -10.93 -5.53 45.40
N GLN A 61 -10.42 -5.92 46.55
CA GLN A 61 -9.34 -6.90 46.68
C GLN A 61 -9.92 -8.26 47.03
N VAL A 62 -9.64 -9.24 46.17
CA VAL A 62 -10.14 -10.61 46.31
C VAL A 62 -8.95 -11.56 46.32
N PRO A 63 -8.89 -12.49 47.30
CA PRO A 63 -7.80 -13.46 47.36
C PRO A 63 -7.75 -14.30 46.09
N LEU A 64 -6.54 -14.54 45.56
CA LEU A 64 -6.32 -15.31 44.35
C LEU A 64 -6.80 -16.78 44.53
N TYR A 65 -6.47 -17.38 45.67
CA TYR A 65 -6.93 -18.71 46.10
C TYR A 65 -6.97 -18.76 47.64
N PRO A 66 -7.90 -19.52 48.21
CA PRO A 66 -7.89 -19.78 49.63
C PRO A 66 -6.56 -20.42 50.03
N GLY A 67 -5.79 -19.76 50.90
CA GLY A 67 -4.52 -20.31 51.42
C GLY A 67 -3.24 -19.86 50.65
N TYR A 68 -3.35 -19.19 49.52
CA TYR A 68 -2.20 -18.59 48.83
C TYR A 68 -2.18 -17.07 49.04
N GLY A 69 -1.08 -16.55 49.53
CA GLY A 69 -0.90 -15.12 49.74
C GLY A 69 -0.86 -14.34 48.42
N GLY A 70 -1.89 -13.61 48.14
CA GLY A 70 -2.01 -12.71 47.00
C GLY A 70 -3.46 -12.30 46.79
N TYR A 71 -3.63 -11.07 46.29
CA TYR A 71 -4.95 -10.51 46.04
C TYR A 71 -5.02 -10.03 44.58
N MET A 72 -6.12 -10.34 43.89
CA MET A 72 -6.47 -9.62 42.66
C MET A 72 -7.22 -8.35 43.05
N THR A 73 -6.82 -7.24 42.47
CA THR A 73 -7.46 -5.94 42.71
C THR A 73 -8.35 -5.60 41.50
N TYR A 74 -9.60 -5.31 41.79
CA TYR A 74 -10.58 -4.90 40.77
C TYR A 74 -11.02 -3.47 41.04
N GLU A 75 -10.98 -2.63 40.04
CA GLU A 75 -11.57 -1.31 40.12
C GLU A 75 -13.09 -1.39 40.07
N LYS A 76 -13.76 -0.49 40.77
CA LYS A 76 -15.23 -0.43 40.92
C LYS A 76 -15.98 -0.51 39.57
N TYR A 77 -15.32 -0.13 38.47
CA TYR A 77 -15.93 -0.11 37.14
C TYR A 77 -15.61 -1.34 36.31
N ASN A 78 -14.65 -2.12 36.70
CA ASN A 78 -14.23 -3.31 35.95
C ASN A 78 -14.94 -4.58 36.45
N MET A 79 -16.07 -4.37 37.07
CA MET A 79 -16.89 -5.46 37.62
C MET A 79 -17.52 -6.33 36.55
N GLY A 80 -17.59 -5.86 35.31
CA GLY A 80 -18.06 -6.63 34.18
C GLY A 80 -17.32 -7.93 33.98
N ASN A 81 -16.01 -7.89 34.05
CA ASN A 81 -15.18 -9.09 33.95
C ASN A 81 -15.37 -10.04 35.13
N ILE A 82 -15.66 -9.51 36.30
CA ILE A 82 -15.92 -10.28 37.51
C ILE A 82 -17.26 -11.00 37.41
N TYR A 83 -18.27 -10.34 36.88
CA TYR A 83 -19.62 -10.90 36.75
C TYR A 83 -19.90 -11.62 35.44
N GLY A 84 -19.03 -11.51 34.44
CA GLY A 84 -19.25 -12.03 33.12
C GLY A 84 -19.70 -13.47 33.09
N LYS A 85 -19.03 -14.34 33.86
CA LYS A 85 -19.42 -15.77 33.97
C LYS A 85 -20.72 -15.97 34.75
N SER A 86 -20.99 -15.20 35.79
CA SER A 86 -22.21 -15.33 36.59
C SER A 86 -23.44 -14.81 35.87
N LEU A 87 -23.29 -13.85 34.97
CA LEU A 87 -24.34 -13.31 34.14
C LEU A 87 -24.59 -14.13 32.89
N TYR A 88 -23.65 -14.96 32.49
CA TYR A 88 -23.74 -15.75 31.26
C TYR A 88 -24.97 -16.67 31.20
N GLY A 89 -25.33 -17.28 32.31
CA GLY A 89 -26.55 -18.07 32.42
C GLY A 89 -27.85 -17.24 32.50
N ILE A 90 -27.76 -16.01 32.95
CA ILE A 90 -28.88 -15.06 33.11
C ILE A 90 -29.27 -14.46 31.78
N LYS A 91 -28.33 -14.32 30.87
CA LYS A 91 -28.40 -13.64 29.60
C LYS A 91 -29.66 -13.89 28.79
N ASN A 92 -30.06 -15.12 28.64
CA ASN A 92 -31.15 -15.47 27.74
C ASN A 92 -32.54 -15.40 28.35
N ARG A 93 -32.68 -15.68 29.64
CA ARG A 93 -33.99 -15.79 30.29
C ARG A 93 -34.50 -14.49 30.86
N THR A 94 -33.65 -13.77 31.56
CA THR A 94 -34.03 -12.58 32.30
C THR A 94 -34.00 -11.33 31.40
N PHE A 95 -32.95 -11.13 30.61
CA PHE A 95 -32.87 -9.99 29.72
C PHE A 95 -33.91 -10.00 28.61
N ARG A 96 -34.35 -11.19 28.12
CA ARG A 96 -35.48 -11.30 27.18
C ARG A 96 -36.76 -10.75 27.74
N ARG A 97 -37.03 -10.95 29.05
CA ARG A 97 -38.24 -10.44 29.71
C ARG A 97 -38.25 -8.95 29.93
N THR A 98 -37.12 -8.29 29.74
CA THR A 98 -36.95 -6.86 30.04
C THR A 98 -37.06 -5.96 28.83
N GLY A 99 -37.26 -6.52 27.64
CA GLY A 99 -37.17 -5.75 26.38
C GLY A 99 -35.77 -5.25 26.03
N PHE A 100 -34.76 -5.71 26.78
CA PHE A 100 -33.38 -5.23 26.59
C PHE A 100 -32.87 -5.48 25.16
N TYR A 101 -33.13 -6.66 24.59
CA TYR A 101 -32.71 -6.99 23.24
C TYR A 101 -33.50 -6.25 22.14
N GLU A 102 -34.73 -5.84 22.44
CA GLU A 102 -35.50 -4.98 21.54
C GLU A 102 -34.94 -3.55 21.52
N TYR A 103 -34.42 -3.13 22.65
CA TYR A 103 -33.79 -1.83 22.81
C TYR A 103 -32.37 -1.79 22.26
N ALA A 104 -31.57 -2.79 22.56
CA ALA A 104 -30.16 -2.90 22.17
C ALA A 104 -30.00 -3.66 20.84
N LYS A 105 -30.55 -3.15 19.76
CA LYS A 105 -30.50 -3.73 18.40
C LYS A 105 -29.14 -3.55 17.70
N VAL A 106 -28.05 -3.67 18.40
CA VAL A 106 -26.69 -3.58 17.83
C VAL A 106 -26.14 -4.97 17.59
N LYS A 107 -25.65 -5.24 16.40
CA LYS A 107 -25.21 -6.59 15.97
C LYS A 107 -24.04 -7.16 16.78
N ARG A 108 -23.14 -6.29 17.25
CA ARG A 108 -21.96 -6.67 18.03
C ARG A 108 -22.21 -6.96 19.49
N PHE A 109 -23.45 -6.95 19.88
CA PHE A 109 -23.80 -7.09 21.26
C PHE A 109 -23.73 -8.54 21.70
N LEU A 110 -22.62 -8.93 22.26
CA LEU A 110 -22.35 -10.30 22.70
C LEU A 110 -22.73 -10.53 24.18
N ASP A 111 -22.64 -9.49 24.99
CA ASP A 111 -22.80 -9.56 26.44
C ASP A 111 -23.37 -8.29 27.03
N PRO A 112 -24.46 -8.38 27.82
CA PRO A 112 -25.09 -7.21 28.46
C PRO A 112 -24.14 -6.39 29.34
N VAL A 113 -23.20 -7.02 30.01
CA VAL A 113 -22.26 -6.34 30.89
C VAL A 113 -21.34 -5.43 30.12
N SER A 114 -20.71 -5.97 29.10
CA SER A 114 -19.82 -5.19 28.22
C SER A 114 -20.55 -4.02 27.55
N PHE A 115 -21.83 -4.21 27.20
CA PHE A 115 -22.65 -3.12 26.69
C PHE A 115 -22.84 -2.00 27.71
N PHE A 116 -23.19 -2.34 28.96
CA PHE A 116 -23.38 -1.33 30.00
C PHE A 116 -22.08 -0.60 30.35
N GLU A 117 -20.96 -1.30 30.35
CA GLU A 117 -19.65 -0.68 30.52
C GLU A 117 -19.38 0.35 29.41
N MET A 118 -19.60 -0.05 28.17
CA MET A 118 -19.40 0.81 27.02
C MET A 118 -20.33 2.03 27.03
N VAL A 119 -21.61 1.81 27.35
CA VAL A 119 -22.58 2.90 27.45
C VAL A 119 -22.26 3.83 28.60
N ARG A 120 -21.72 3.33 29.70
CA ARG A 120 -21.25 4.16 30.82
C ARG A 120 -20.07 5.05 30.43
N GLU A 121 -19.12 4.49 29.72
CA GLU A 121 -17.96 5.25 29.24
C GLU A 121 -18.34 6.26 28.16
N ARG A 122 -19.34 5.91 27.36
CA ARG A 122 -19.82 6.68 26.21
C ARG A 122 -21.33 6.93 26.28
N PRO A 123 -21.81 7.84 27.16
CA PRO A 123 -23.24 8.08 27.43
C PRO A 123 -24.09 8.41 26.21
N TYR A 124 -23.47 8.97 25.16
CA TYR A 124 -24.16 9.30 23.92
C TYR A 124 -24.59 8.06 23.11
N LEU A 125 -24.00 6.88 23.34
CA LEU A 125 -24.43 5.64 22.67
C LEU A 125 -25.87 5.27 22.98
N GLU A 126 -26.30 5.45 24.23
CA GLU A 126 -27.70 5.20 24.61
C GLU A 126 -28.65 6.12 23.84
N ARG A 127 -28.28 7.38 23.63
CA ARG A 127 -29.09 8.32 22.84
C ARG A 127 -29.21 7.89 21.38
N LEU A 128 -28.13 7.44 20.77
CA LEU A 128 -28.13 6.95 19.40
C LEU A 128 -29.03 5.71 19.25
N ILE A 129 -28.89 4.76 20.15
CA ILE A 129 -29.69 3.54 20.16
C ILE A 129 -31.17 3.87 20.36
N LYS A 130 -31.51 4.72 21.33
CA LYS A 130 -32.90 5.21 21.55
C LYS A 130 -33.45 5.98 20.36
N ALA A 131 -32.59 6.63 19.59
CA ALA A 131 -32.97 7.32 18.37
C ALA A 131 -33.12 6.40 17.16
N GLY A 132 -32.78 5.10 17.27
CA GLY A 132 -32.80 4.14 16.17
C GLY A 132 -31.59 4.24 15.23
N LEU A 133 -30.50 4.88 15.65
CA LEU A 133 -29.27 5.04 14.88
C LEU A 133 -28.29 3.91 15.22
N TYR A 134 -28.71 2.69 14.98
CA TYR A 134 -27.96 1.50 15.40
C TYR A 134 -26.62 1.36 14.69
N HIS A 135 -26.58 1.56 13.37
CA HIS A 135 -25.35 1.45 12.58
C HIS A 135 -24.32 2.52 12.99
N LEU A 136 -24.76 3.77 13.19
CA LEU A 136 -23.86 4.82 13.70
C LEU A 136 -23.35 4.51 15.12
N ALA A 137 -24.18 3.93 15.97
CA ALA A 137 -23.76 3.48 17.29
C ALA A 137 -22.68 2.39 17.19
N GLU A 138 -22.83 1.44 16.28
CA GLU A 138 -21.82 0.39 16.00
C GLU A 138 -20.50 0.99 15.50
N ASP A 139 -20.55 1.94 14.55
CA ASP A 139 -19.37 2.63 14.05
C ASP A 139 -18.61 3.40 15.15
N ILE A 140 -19.34 3.98 16.11
CA ILE A 140 -18.74 4.66 17.26
C ILE A 140 -18.14 3.65 18.24
N MET A 141 -18.79 2.52 18.46
CA MET A 141 -18.28 1.43 19.27
C MET A 141 -16.96 0.90 18.70
N ASP A 142 -16.85 0.86 17.39
CA ASP A 142 -15.64 0.46 16.66
C ASP A 142 -14.58 1.56 16.54
N ASN A 143 -14.80 2.74 17.13
CA ASN A 143 -13.97 3.94 16.99
C ASN A 143 -13.85 4.47 15.54
N LYS A 144 -14.80 4.12 14.67
CA LYS A 144 -14.83 4.59 13.28
C LYS A 144 -15.47 5.96 13.12
N ALA A 145 -16.36 6.34 14.03
CA ALA A 145 -17.06 7.60 14.01
C ALA A 145 -16.78 8.44 15.26
N GLN A 146 -16.83 9.77 15.10
CA GLN A 146 -16.69 10.73 16.20
C GLN A 146 -17.98 11.54 16.38
N ILE A 147 -18.27 11.93 17.61
CA ILE A 147 -19.35 12.86 17.92
C ILE A 147 -18.77 14.23 18.20
N TYR A 148 -19.21 15.23 17.42
CA TYR A 148 -18.66 16.59 17.49
C TYR A 148 -19.01 17.34 18.78
N CYS A 149 -20.14 17.04 19.39
CA CYS A 149 -20.59 17.71 20.61
C CYS A 149 -21.18 16.70 21.61
N LYS A 150 -20.29 16.00 22.34
CA LYS A 150 -20.67 14.92 23.27
C LYS A 150 -21.65 15.38 24.37
N ASP A 151 -21.53 16.59 24.85
CA ASP A 151 -22.30 17.12 25.98
C ASP A 151 -23.63 17.78 25.58
N SER A 152 -23.92 17.87 24.27
CA SER A 152 -25.17 18.42 23.79
C SER A 152 -26.36 17.52 24.11
N GLY A 153 -27.37 18.09 24.78
CA GLY A 153 -28.67 17.41 24.97
C GLY A 153 -29.46 17.18 23.68
N ASN A 154 -29.11 17.88 22.60
CA ASN A 154 -29.71 17.75 21.28
C ASN A 154 -28.85 16.87 20.38
N LEU A 155 -29.44 15.77 19.89
CA LEU A 155 -28.72 14.80 19.07
C LEU A 155 -28.23 15.38 17.75
N GLY A 156 -29.04 16.24 17.09
CA GLY A 156 -28.62 16.92 15.87
C GLY A 156 -27.39 17.80 16.08
N LYS A 157 -27.39 18.58 17.18
CA LYS A 157 -26.19 19.37 17.56
C LYS A 157 -24.98 18.48 17.87
N ALA A 158 -25.20 17.36 18.57
CA ALA A 158 -24.14 16.39 18.87
C ALA A 158 -23.51 15.77 17.63
N LEU A 159 -24.30 15.60 16.56
CA LEU A 159 -23.85 15.06 15.27
C LEU A 159 -23.48 16.15 14.24
N GLY A 160 -23.63 17.42 14.60
CA GLY A 160 -23.35 18.55 13.71
C GLY A 160 -24.35 18.76 12.57
N ILE A 161 -25.53 18.11 12.60
CA ILE A 161 -26.56 18.17 11.56
C ILE A 161 -27.89 18.74 12.08
N ASP A 162 -28.75 19.22 11.17
CA ASP A 162 -30.08 19.71 11.47
C ASP A 162 -31.11 18.57 11.59
N ARG A 163 -32.37 18.96 11.94
CA ARG A 163 -33.48 18.01 12.12
C ARG A 163 -33.84 17.25 10.83
N PHE A 164 -33.74 17.91 9.68
CA PHE A 164 -34.04 17.27 8.39
C PHE A 164 -33.05 16.18 8.06
N ARG A 165 -31.76 16.47 8.18
CA ARG A 165 -30.67 15.51 7.96
C ARG A 165 -30.68 14.39 8.99
N LEU A 166 -30.99 14.71 10.25
CA LEU A 166 -31.15 13.68 11.29
C LEU A 166 -32.27 12.69 10.97
N LYS A 167 -33.39 13.16 10.40
CA LYS A 167 -34.46 12.27 9.95
C LYS A 167 -33.99 11.34 8.85
N ARG A 168 -33.27 11.85 7.85
CA ARG A 168 -32.69 11.05 6.75
C ARG A 168 -31.72 10.01 7.27
N LEU A 169 -30.79 10.39 8.15
CA LEU A 169 -29.85 9.47 8.79
C LEU A 169 -30.56 8.30 9.50
N ARG A 170 -31.67 8.59 10.19
CA ARG A 170 -32.48 7.56 10.87
C ARG A 170 -33.20 6.65 9.88
N THR A 171 -33.87 7.24 8.89
CA THR A 171 -34.65 6.49 7.89
C THR A 171 -33.78 5.49 7.14
N ASN A 172 -32.53 5.87 6.83
CA ASN A 172 -31.59 5.02 6.12
C ASN A 172 -30.73 4.17 7.04
N ASN A 173 -30.95 4.19 8.38
CA ASN A 173 -30.06 3.55 9.36
C ASN A 173 -28.58 3.83 9.06
N GLY A 174 -28.26 5.10 8.72
CA GLY A 174 -26.94 5.49 8.25
C GLY A 174 -25.87 5.40 9.33
N GLY A 175 -24.70 4.94 8.95
CA GLY A 175 -23.50 4.91 9.77
C GLY A 175 -22.63 6.18 9.60
N GLU A 176 -21.35 6.04 9.91
CA GLU A 176 -20.37 7.13 9.87
C GLU A 176 -20.23 7.75 8.48
N ILE A 177 -20.14 6.94 7.43
CA ILE A 177 -20.00 7.43 6.05
C ILE A 177 -21.23 8.25 5.65
N PHE A 178 -22.43 7.76 5.95
CA PHE A 178 -23.67 8.49 5.66
C PHE A 178 -23.69 9.85 6.37
N LEU A 179 -23.28 9.89 7.64
CA LEU A 179 -23.18 11.13 8.41
C LEU A 179 -22.18 12.11 7.78
N GLN A 180 -21.02 11.65 7.33
CA GLN A 180 -20.03 12.50 6.67
C GLN A 180 -20.58 13.15 5.39
N TRP A 181 -21.32 12.40 4.59
CA TRP A 181 -22.00 12.96 3.40
C TRP A 181 -23.05 14.00 3.75
N LEU A 182 -23.82 13.78 4.82
CA LEU A 182 -24.79 14.78 5.31
C LEU A 182 -24.10 16.04 5.86
N LEU A 183 -22.95 15.91 6.49
CA LEU A 183 -22.14 17.04 6.95
C LEU A 183 -21.58 17.86 5.78
N LEU A 184 -21.08 17.19 4.74
CA LEU A 184 -20.67 17.85 3.52
C LEU A 184 -21.83 18.57 2.84
N GLU A 185 -22.96 17.90 2.68
CA GLU A 185 -24.21 18.49 2.14
C GLU A 185 -24.59 19.77 2.89
N LYS A 186 -24.51 19.73 4.22
CA LYS A 186 -24.78 20.91 5.05
C LYS A 186 -23.76 22.02 4.81
N ALA A 187 -22.49 21.69 4.76
CA ALA A 187 -21.41 22.67 4.56
C ALA A 187 -21.50 23.36 3.18
N GLN A 188 -21.85 22.60 2.15
CA GLN A 188 -21.99 23.12 0.78
C GLN A 188 -23.36 23.72 0.49
N ASN A 189 -24.34 23.56 1.39
CA ASN A 189 -25.74 23.90 1.20
C ASN A 189 -26.35 23.34 -0.11
N LYS A 190 -25.95 22.13 -0.49
CA LYS A 190 -26.33 21.45 -1.72
C LYS A 190 -26.81 20.04 -1.44
N LEU A 191 -28.11 19.81 -1.70
CA LEU A 191 -28.75 18.52 -1.42
C LEU A 191 -28.16 17.38 -2.23
N ILE A 192 -27.87 16.25 -1.56
CA ILE A 192 -27.42 15.00 -2.16
C ILE A 192 -28.52 13.96 -1.96
N CYS A 193 -28.91 13.25 -3.02
CA CYS A 193 -29.94 12.22 -2.96
C CYS A 193 -29.52 11.07 -2.03
N ASP A 194 -30.47 10.54 -1.25
CA ASP A 194 -30.21 9.43 -0.31
C ASP A 194 -29.72 8.17 -1.02
N ASP A 195 -30.18 7.89 -2.24
CA ASP A 195 -29.71 6.75 -3.04
C ASP A 195 -28.24 6.89 -3.41
N VAL A 196 -27.79 8.12 -3.71
CA VAL A 196 -26.38 8.40 -4.00
C VAL A 196 -25.53 8.19 -2.74
N ILE A 197 -25.99 8.72 -1.59
CA ILE A 197 -25.28 8.53 -0.32
C ILE A 197 -25.24 7.05 0.07
N SER A 198 -26.34 6.33 -0.13
CA SER A 198 -26.43 4.89 0.15
C SER A 198 -25.45 4.09 -0.73
N TRP A 199 -25.36 4.44 -2.02
CA TRP A 199 -24.36 3.84 -2.90
C TRP A 199 -22.93 4.15 -2.44
N MET A 200 -22.63 5.39 -2.05
CA MET A 200 -21.32 5.75 -1.48
C MET A 200 -21.00 4.93 -0.23
N CYS A 201 -22.02 4.65 0.60
CA CYS A 201 -21.85 3.79 1.78
C CYS A 201 -21.55 2.33 1.41
N LEU A 202 -22.23 1.78 0.39
CA LEU A 202 -21.97 0.43 -0.11
C LEU A 202 -20.54 0.28 -0.62
N GLU A 203 -20.07 1.24 -1.39
CA GLU A 203 -18.71 1.30 -1.92
C GLU A 203 -17.66 1.75 -0.86
N LYS A 204 -18.09 2.07 0.36
CA LYS A 204 -17.26 2.58 1.47
C LYS A 204 -16.49 3.85 1.14
N LEU A 205 -17.09 4.74 0.36
CA LEU A 205 -16.51 6.00 -0.10
C LEU A 205 -16.89 7.15 0.83
N LYS A 206 -15.87 7.74 1.44
CA LYS A 206 -16.01 8.97 2.22
C LYS A 206 -15.92 10.20 1.31
N PRO A 207 -16.47 11.36 1.69
CA PRO A 207 -16.28 12.59 0.93
C PRO A 207 -14.81 12.90 0.64
N ALA A 208 -13.91 12.65 1.60
CA ALA A 208 -12.48 12.88 1.45
C ALA A 208 -11.84 12.11 0.30
N ASP A 209 -12.35 10.92 -0.03
CA ASP A 209 -11.83 10.06 -1.10
C ASP A 209 -12.07 10.68 -2.49
N LEU A 210 -13.08 11.56 -2.61
CA LEU A 210 -13.53 12.14 -3.86
C LEU A 210 -13.29 13.66 -3.97
N MET A 211 -12.63 14.28 -2.97
CA MET A 211 -12.36 15.73 -2.96
C MET A 211 -11.59 16.21 -4.20
N PHE A 212 -10.74 15.36 -4.79
CA PHE A 212 -9.95 15.68 -5.97
C PHE A 212 -10.78 15.96 -7.23
N ILE A 213 -12.07 15.61 -7.23
CA ILE A 213 -12.96 15.74 -8.39
C ILE A 213 -14.28 16.47 -8.09
N MET A 214 -14.61 16.67 -6.81
CA MET A 214 -15.91 17.23 -6.40
C MET A 214 -16.10 18.71 -6.73
N ASP A 215 -15.04 19.42 -7.08
CA ASP A 215 -15.07 20.77 -7.63
C ASP A 215 -15.61 20.80 -9.07
N ARG A 216 -15.50 19.69 -9.81
CA ARG A 216 -15.87 19.54 -11.23
C ARG A 216 -17.08 18.67 -11.47
N MET A 217 -17.36 17.73 -10.56
CA MET A 217 -18.45 16.77 -10.70
C MET A 217 -19.30 16.67 -9.43
N ALA A 218 -20.63 16.73 -9.59
CA ALA A 218 -21.54 16.45 -8.49
C ALA A 218 -21.49 14.96 -8.09
N PRO A 219 -21.83 14.61 -6.83
CA PRO A 219 -21.81 13.21 -6.35
C PRO A 219 -22.59 12.23 -7.23
N LEU A 220 -23.73 12.61 -7.78
CA LEU A 220 -24.50 11.79 -8.72
C LEU A 220 -23.74 11.54 -10.03
N GLN A 221 -23.06 12.55 -10.54
CA GLN A 221 -22.26 12.39 -11.77
C GLN A 221 -21.05 11.48 -11.54
N ILE A 222 -20.43 11.60 -10.35
CA ILE A 222 -19.32 10.71 -9.94
C ILE A 222 -19.80 9.26 -9.86
N LYS A 223 -20.95 9.02 -9.18
CA LYS A 223 -21.56 7.69 -9.12
C LYS A 223 -21.76 7.10 -10.50
N ASN A 224 -22.49 7.82 -11.37
CA ASN A 224 -22.80 7.33 -12.72
C ASN A 224 -21.54 7.07 -13.57
N TYR A 225 -20.51 7.90 -13.41
CA TYR A 225 -19.25 7.72 -14.09
C TYR A 225 -18.53 6.45 -13.61
N LEU A 226 -18.42 6.26 -12.30
CA LEU A 226 -17.74 5.10 -11.72
C LEU A 226 -18.47 3.79 -12.02
N GLU A 227 -19.81 3.78 -11.95
CA GLU A 227 -20.60 2.60 -12.32
C GLU A 227 -20.37 2.22 -13.79
N LYS A 228 -20.36 3.22 -14.68
CA LYS A 228 -20.08 2.98 -16.10
C LYS A 228 -18.66 2.42 -16.33
N GLN A 229 -17.65 3.03 -15.70
CA GLN A 229 -16.26 2.56 -15.82
C GLN A 229 -16.07 1.16 -15.23
N ALA A 230 -16.76 0.83 -14.13
CA ALA A 230 -16.73 -0.49 -13.53
C ALA A 230 -17.35 -1.55 -14.45
N ALA A 231 -18.49 -1.23 -15.07
CA ALA A 231 -19.15 -2.11 -16.03
C ALA A 231 -18.29 -2.36 -17.29
N GLU A 232 -17.55 -1.34 -17.77
CA GLU A 232 -16.70 -1.43 -18.96
C GLU A 232 -15.38 -2.17 -18.70
N SER A 233 -14.79 -2.00 -17.51
CA SER A 233 -13.44 -2.54 -17.21
C SER A 233 -13.44 -3.81 -16.37
N GLY A 234 -14.54 -4.11 -15.66
CA GLY A 234 -14.59 -5.18 -14.64
C GLY A 234 -13.87 -4.84 -13.35
N GLU A 235 -13.33 -3.63 -13.21
CA GLU A 235 -12.57 -3.20 -12.04
C GLU A 235 -13.48 -2.75 -10.89
N SER A 236 -12.97 -2.90 -9.65
CA SER A 236 -13.65 -2.39 -8.47
C SER A 236 -13.67 -0.85 -8.45
N VAL A 237 -14.73 -0.26 -7.92
CA VAL A 237 -14.87 1.20 -7.77
C VAL A 237 -13.67 1.80 -7.03
N LYS A 238 -13.15 1.12 -6.03
CA LYS A 238 -11.97 1.55 -5.27
C LYS A 238 -10.70 1.62 -6.12
N ASN A 239 -10.49 0.65 -6.99
CA ASN A 239 -9.35 0.65 -7.92
C ASN A 239 -9.52 1.75 -8.96
N LEU A 240 -10.72 1.92 -9.49
CA LEU A 240 -11.04 2.98 -10.45
C LEU A 240 -10.76 4.38 -9.88
N ILE A 241 -11.08 4.64 -8.63
CA ILE A 241 -10.78 5.93 -7.98
C ILE A 241 -9.28 6.17 -7.89
N LYS A 242 -8.49 5.15 -7.55
CA LYS A 242 -7.03 5.24 -7.53
C LYS A 242 -6.49 5.56 -8.92
N THR A 243 -6.90 4.77 -9.91
CA THR A 243 -6.51 4.96 -11.31
C THR A 243 -6.92 6.33 -11.83
N TRP A 244 -8.12 6.80 -11.48
CA TRP A 244 -8.61 8.12 -11.90
C TRP A 244 -7.77 9.25 -11.31
N LYS A 245 -7.50 9.19 -10.02
CA LYS A 245 -6.64 10.16 -9.35
C LYS A 245 -5.24 10.17 -9.92
N ASP A 246 -4.68 9.01 -10.19
CA ASP A 246 -3.35 8.85 -10.78
C ASP A 246 -3.30 9.39 -12.21
N TYR A 247 -4.29 9.05 -13.04
CA TYR A 247 -4.45 9.59 -14.38
C TYR A 247 -4.50 11.13 -14.40
N LEU A 248 -5.28 11.75 -13.50
CA LEU A 248 -5.36 13.21 -13.43
C LEU A 248 -4.04 13.84 -12.97
N ASN A 249 -3.33 13.23 -12.05
CA ASN A 249 -2.01 13.68 -11.63
C ASN A 249 -0.99 13.59 -12.78
N MET A 250 -1.02 12.52 -13.55
CA MET A 250 -0.21 12.36 -14.75
C MET A 250 -0.54 13.41 -15.81
N ALA A 251 -1.84 13.67 -16.05
CA ALA A 251 -2.29 14.69 -16.99
C ALA A 251 -1.77 16.09 -16.60
N ILE A 252 -1.79 16.43 -15.31
CA ILE A 252 -1.19 17.68 -14.79
C ILE A 252 0.31 17.71 -15.07
N ARG A 253 1.02 16.63 -14.82
CA ARG A 253 2.48 16.53 -15.04
C ARG A 253 2.87 16.75 -16.50
N VAL A 254 2.03 16.29 -17.44
CA VAL A 254 2.27 16.47 -18.89
C VAL A 254 1.77 17.82 -19.41
N GLY A 255 1.16 18.63 -18.55
CA GLY A 255 0.65 19.97 -18.92
C GLY A 255 -0.72 19.94 -19.60
N VAL A 256 -1.48 18.83 -19.49
CA VAL A 256 -2.84 18.75 -20.03
C VAL A 256 -3.83 19.48 -19.11
N ASN A 257 -4.77 20.20 -19.70
CA ASN A 257 -5.79 20.93 -18.94
C ASN A 257 -6.81 19.99 -18.31
N VAL A 258 -6.63 19.71 -17.02
CA VAL A 258 -7.53 18.84 -16.25
C VAL A 258 -8.89 19.48 -15.91
N GLN A 259 -9.15 20.73 -16.32
CA GLN A 259 -10.49 21.32 -16.23
C GLN A 259 -11.37 20.98 -17.44
N ASP A 260 -10.78 20.44 -18.50
CA ASP A 260 -11.54 19.93 -19.62
C ASP A 260 -12.28 18.64 -19.25
N SER A 261 -13.58 18.60 -19.57
CA SER A 261 -14.44 17.47 -19.30
C SER A 261 -14.04 16.19 -20.03
N VAL A 262 -13.39 16.31 -21.19
CA VAL A 262 -12.82 15.18 -21.92
C VAL A 262 -11.68 14.52 -21.15
N ILE A 263 -10.96 15.29 -20.36
CA ILE A 263 -9.84 14.84 -19.54
C ILE A 263 -10.35 14.30 -18.21
N TYR A 264 -11.00 15.16 -17.36
CA TYR A 264 -11.39 14.71 -16.02
C TYR A 264 -12.50 13.64 -16.03
N ARG A 265 -13.20 13.45 -17.16
CA ARG A 265 -14.24 12.46 -17.37
C ARG A 265 -13.94 11.56 -18.55
N ALA A 266 -12.72 11.04 -18.60
CA ALA A 266 -12.23 10.20 -19.69
C ALA A 266 -13.16 8.99 -19.93
N ARG A 267 -13.55 8.73 -21.21
CA ARG A 267 -14.50 7.68 -21.54
C ARG A 267 -13.92 6.30 -21.27
N LYS A 268 -12.79 5.93 -21.44
CA LYS A 268 -12.15 4.64 -21.17
C LYS A 268 -10.97 4.87 -20.22
N LEU A 269 -11.27 5.06 -18.96
CA LEU A 269 -10.31 5.48 -17.96
C LEU A 269 -9.05 4.61 -17.93
N MET A 270 -9.20 3.29 -17.90
CA MET A 270 -8.08 2.35 -17.85
C MET A 270 -7.17 2.47 -19.08
N GLN A 271 -7.79 2.57 -20.25
CA GLN A 271 -7.04 2.74 -21.50
C GLN A 271 -6.27 4.07 -21.51
N ARG A 272 -6.95 5.16 -21.16
CA ARG A 272 -6.35 6.50 -21.11
C ARG A 272 -5.23 6.62 -20.08
N HIS A 273 -5.39 5.97 -18.94
CA HIS A 273 -4.35 5.87 -17.92
C HIS A 273 -3.10 5.16 -18.49
N ASN A 274 -3.28 4.02 -19.15
CA ASN A 274 -2.17 3.27 -19.74
C ASN A 274 -1.48 4.04 -20.89
N GLU A 275 -2.24 4.75 -21.71
CA GLU A 275 -1.70 5.64 -22.75
C GLU A 275 -0.85 6.76 -22.14
N MET A 276 -1.32 7.37 -21.06
CA MET A 276 -0.63 8.42 -20.33
C MET A 276 0.69 7.93 -19.70
N ILE A 277 0.69 6.72 -19.14
CA ILE A 277 1.93 6.10 -18.63
C ILE A 277 2.96 6.01 -19.75
N LYS A 278 2.58 5.44 -20.89
CA LYS A 278 3.50 5.31 -22.04
C LYS A 278 4.03 6.66 -22.54
N GLU A 279 3.18 7.69 -22.57
CA GLU A 279 3.59 9.03 -22.98
C GLU A 279 4.61 9.65 -22.01
N ILE A 280 4.36 9.54 -20.69
CA ILE A 280 5.29 10.03 -19.66
C ILE A 280 6.61 9.27 -19.77
N GLU A 281 6.55 7.97 -19.90
CA GLU A 281 7.73 7.11 -20.01
C GLU A 281 8.58 7.47 -21.21
N ALA A 282 7.97 7.76 -22.35
CA ALA A 282 8.68 8.21 -23.53
C ALA A 282 9.33 9.60 -23.32
N LYS A 283 8.61 10.54 -22.70
CA LYS A 283 9.15 11.87 -22.38
C LYS A 283 10.32 11.79 -21.38
N ASP A 284 10.20 10.96 -20.35
CA ASP A 284 11.27 10.79 -19.35
C ASP A 284 12.53 10.19 -19.99
N LEU A 285 12.40 9.25 -20.93
CA LEU A 285 13.54 8.71 -21.69
C LEU A 285 14.21 9.78 -22.55
N ILE A 286 13.45 10.60 -23.28
CA ILE A 286 13.98 11.69 -24.11
C ILE A 286 14.71 12.72 -23.24
N LEU A 287 14.14 13.10 -22.11
CA LEU A 287 14.78 14.04 -21.18
C LEU A 287 16.10 13.47 -20.65
N ARG A 288 16.10 12.19 -20.23
CA ARG A 288 17.30 11.53 -19.72
C ARG A 288 18.39 11.40 -20.78
N ALA A 289 18.02 11.05 -22.01
CA ALA A 289 18.96 11.02 -23.14
C ALA A 289 19.59 12.39 -23.40
N GLY A 290 18.78 13.47 -23.35
CA GLY A 290 19.28 14.83 -23.49
C GLY A 290 20.22 15.27 -22.37
N GLU A 291 19.96 14.84 -21.12
CA GLU A 291 20.86 15.07 -19.98
C GLU A 291 22.21 14.34 -20.16
N LEU A 292 22.17 13.08 -20.60
CA LEU A 292 23.36 12.28 -20.84
C LEU A 292 24.20 12.85 -22.00
N GLU A 293 23.59 13.29 -23.09
CA GLU A 293 24.30 13.90 -24.21
C GLU A 293 24.93 15.27 -23.81
N LYS A 294 24.28 16.01 -22.91
CA LYS A 294 24.88 17.25 -22.34
C LYS A 294 26.07 16.95 -21.45
N LYS A 295 25.99 15.94 -20.65
CA LYS A 295 27.04 15.52 -19.69
C LYS A 295 28.22 14.84 -20.41
N TYR A 296 27.92 14.03 -21.42
CA TYR A 296 28.88 13.29 -22.23
C TYR A 296 28.69 13.58 -23.71
N PRO A 297 29.18 14.76 -24.20
CA PRO A 297 28.95 15.18 -25.57
C PRO A 297 29.52 14.17 -26.59
N GLY A 298 28.73 13.89 -27.61
CA GLY A 298 29.12 13.00 -28.69
C GLY A 298 28.71 11.56 -28.56
N LEU A 299 27.96 11.15 -27.50
CA LEU A 299 27.45 9.80 -27.36
C LEU A 299 26.64 9.32 -28.57
N ASN A 300 25.74 10.18 -29.09
CA ASN A 300 24.94 9.85 -30.27
C ASN A 300 25.81 9.69 -31.53
N ARG A 301 26.94 10.36 -31.63
CA ARG A 301 27.92 10.17 -32.73
C ARG A 301 28.58 8.80 -32.56
N ILE A 302 29.04 8.49 -31.35
CA ILE A 302 29.63 7.18 -31.03
C ILE A 302 28.68 6.06 -31.39
N CYS A 303 27.39 6.11 -30.99
CA CYS A 303 26.41 5.11 -31.35
C CYS A 303 26.36 4.86 -32.88
N ARG A 304 26.33 5.94 -33.69
CA ARG A 304 26.34 5.80 -35.17
C ARG A 304 27.60 5.18 -35.72
N ASP A 305 28.75 5.43 -35.06
CA ASP A 305 30.05 4.90 -35.50
C ASP A 305 30.19 3.40 -35.16
N LEU A 306 29.28 2.84 -34.34
CA LEU A 306 29.26 1.41 -33.97
C LEU A 306 28.73 0.48 -35.08
N LYS A 307 28.27 0.98 -36.24
CA LYS A 307 27.74 0.12 -37.33
C LYS A 307 28.67 -1.00 -37.76
N LYS A 308 29.99 -0.84 -37.65
CA LYS A 308 30.97 -1.89 -37.93
C LYS A 308 30.82 -3.14 -37.06
N TYR A 309 30.22 -3.01 -35.87
CA TYR A 309 29.97 -4.11 -34.93
C TYR A 309 28.76 -4.95 -35.30
N GLU A 310 27.89 -4.49 -36.20
CA GLU A 310 26.74 -5.24 -36.66
C GLU A 310 27.14 -6.54 -37.39
N TYR A 311 26.49 -7.62 -37.03
CA TYR A 311 26.65 -8.93 -37.64
C TYR A 311 25.39 -9.74 -37.40
N ALA A 312 25.00 -10.57 -38.37
CA ALA A 312 23.87 -11.48 -38.25
C ALA A 312 24.18 -12.82 -38.95
N ASP A 313 23.66 -13.88 -38.38
CA ASP A 313 23.54 -15.17 -39.07
C ASP A 313 22.09 -15.67 -39.05
N LYS A 314 21.87 -16.96 -39.21
CA LYS A 314 20.52 -17.54 -39.24
C LYS A 314 19.83 -17.61 -37.89
N GLU A 315 20.59 -17.59 -36.80
CA GLU A 315 20.09 -17.82 -35.46
C GLU A 315 20.09 -16.55 -34.59
N TYR A 316 21.14 -15.71 -34.77
CA TYR A 316 21.35 -14.51 -33.93
C TYR A 316 21.82 -13.32 -34.73
N GLN A 317 21.68 -12.14 -34.12
CA GLN A 317 22.22 -10.88 -34.65
C GLN A 317 22.72 -9.96 -33.53
N ILE A 318 23.80 -9.23 -33.82
CA ILE A 318 24.25 -8.08 -33.03
C ILE A 318 23.67 -6.84 -33.66
N VAL A 319 22.91 -6.08 -32.83
CA VAL A 319 22.31 -4.80 -33.19
C VAL A 319 23.01 -3.72 -32.39
N VAL A 320 23.33 -2.60 -33.05
CA VAL A 320 23.92 -1.45 -32.42
C VAL A 320 22.89 -0.36 -32.17
N PRO A 321 23.00 0.41 -31.06
CA PRO A 321 22.14 1.56 -30.85
C PRO A 321 22.42 2.64 -31.89
N GLU A 322 21.41 3.29 -32.41
CA GLU A 322 21.56 4.48 -33.29
C GLU A 322 21.81 5.74 -32.47
N LYS A 323 21.27 5.78 -31.26
CA LYS A 323 21.33 6.90 -30.31
C LYS A 323 21.19 6.41 -28.85
N VAL A 324 21.50 7.29 -27.91
CA VAL A 324 21.41 7.03 -26.47
C VAL A 324 20.02 6.59 -26.02
N ASP A 325 18.97 7.13 -26.68
CA ASP A 325 17.58 6.76 -26.40
C ASP A 325 17.35 5.25 -26.54
N ASP A 326 18.00 4.59 -27.51
CA ASP A 326 17.85 3.14 -27.75
C ASP A 326 18.43 2.35 -26.60
N ILE A 327 19.56 2.81 -26.04
CA ILE A 327 20.20 2.17 -24.87
C ILE A 327 19.29 2.32 -23.64
N LEU A 328 18.73 3.51 -23.42
CA LEU A 328 17.83 3.76 -22.31
C LEU A 328 16.53 2.97 -22.44
N TYR A 329 15.98 2.89 -23.66
CA TYR A 329 14.78 2.10 -23.93
C TYR A 329 15.00 0.61 -23.65
N GLU A 330 16.11 0.05 -24.15
CA GLU A 330 16.50 -1.33 -23.90
C GLU A 330 16.69 -1.60 -22.40
N ALA A 331 17.45 -0.73 -21.73
CA ALA A 331 17.74 -0.85 -20.31
C ALA A 331 16.45 -0.79 -19.46
N LYS A 332 15.49 0.03 -19.87
CA LYS A 332 14.19 0.10 -19.22
C LYS A 332 13.36 -1.16 -19.47
N LEU A 333 13.28 -1.61 -20.71
CA LEU A 333 12.54 -2.81 -21.10
C LEU A 333 13.02 -4.05 -20.34
N MET A 334 14.33 -4.18 -20.20
CA MET A 334 14.97 -5.32 -19.55
C MET A 334 15.21 -5.12 -18.04
N HIS A 335 14.82 -3.98 -17.46
CA HIS A 335 15.08 -3.61 -16.07
C HIS A 335 16.57 -3.66 -15.69
N HIS A 336 17.44 -3.16 -16.57
CA HIS A 336 18.88 -3.13 -16.40
C HIS A 336 19.35 -1.93 -15.57
N CYS A 337 20.46 -2.12 -14.84
CA CYS A 337 21.15 -1.03 -14.12
C CYS A 337 21.71 0.04 -15.05
N VAL A 338 21.94 -0.24 -16.34
CA VAL A 338 22.38 0.72 -17.37
C VAL A 338 21.48 1.98 -17.41
N ASN A 339 20.19 1.83 -17.11
CA ASN A 339 19.26 2.98 -17.02
C ASN A 339 19.66 3.97 -15.91
N ASN A 340 20.19 3.49 -14.79
CA ASN A 340 20.45 4.29 -13.60
C ASN A 340 21.95 4.51 -13.31
N THR A 341 22.84 3.80 -14.00
CA THR A 341 24.28 3.83 -13.74
C THR A 341 25.00 4.59 -14.85
N GLU A 342 25.53 5.76 -14.53
CA GLU A 342 26.17 6.64 -15.51
C GLU A 342 27.54 6.13 -15.99
N THR A 343 28.18 5.23 -15.28
CA THR A 343 29.49 4.67 -15.61
C THR A 343 29.54 4.08 -17.04
N TYR A 344 28.47 3.48 -17.52
CA TYR A 344 28.41 2.95 -18.89
C TYR A 344 28.51 4.05 -19.95
N TYR A 345 27.82 5.17 -19.74
CA TYR A 345 27.84 6.31 -20.67
C TYR A 345 29.17 7.05 -20.59
N GLU A 346 29.79 7.14 -19.40
CA GLU A 346 31.13 7.67 -19.23
C GLU A 346 32.14 6.83 -20.00
N ARG A 347 32.14 5.50 -19.85
CA ARG A 347 33.00 4.58 -20.60
C ARG A 347 32.77 4.68 -22.09
N MET A 348 31.52 4.79 -22.55
CA MET A 348 31.21 5.01 -23.96
C MET A 348 31.81 6.34 -24.46
N SER A 349 31.66 7.43 -23.72
CA SER A 349 32.19 8.73 -24.09
C SER A 349 33.71 8.73 -24.22
N GLN A 350 34.40 7.90 -23.39
CA GLN A 350 35.85 7.71 -23.42
C GLN A 350 36.30 6.61 -24.41
N GLN A 351 35.33 6.01 -25.12
CA GLN A 351 35.54 4.87 -26.03
C GLN A 351 36.24 3.67 -25.35
N GLU A 352 35.94 3.47 -24.06
CA GLU A 352 36.44 2.36 -23.28
C GLU A 352 35.62 1.10 -23.50
N SER A 353 34.28 1.21 -23.46
CA SER A 353 33.37 0.12 -23.80
C SER A 353 32.11 0.67 -24.47
N TYR A 354 31.39 -0.19 -25.15
CA TYR A 354 30.16 0.13 -25.89
C TYR A 354 29.05 -0.81 -25.46
N ILE A 355 27.82 -0.33 -25.54
CA ILE A 355 26.61 -1.14 -25.31
C ILE A 355 26.05 -1.59 -26.65
N LEU A 356 25.92 -2.92 -26.82
CA LEU A 356 25.37 -3.56 -27.99
C LEU A 356 24.22 -4.49 -27.56
N PHE A 357 23.39 -4.90 -28.51
CA PHE A 357 22.25 -5.77 -28.27
C PHE A 357 22.39 -7.08 -29.05
N LEU A 358 22.27 -8.21 -28.36
CA LEU A 358 22.12 -9.52 -28.98
C LEU A 358 20.64 -9.81 -29.14
N ARG A 359 20.23 -10.23 -30.32
CA ARG A 359 18.85 -10.58 -30.68
C ARG A 359 18.82 -11.99 -31.27
N LYS A 360 17.68 -12.67 -31.13
CA LYS A 360 17.37 -13.88 -31.92
C LYS A 360 16.92 -13.45 -33.32
N ALA A 361 17.44 -14.13 -34.36
CA ALA A 361 17.08 -13.78 -35.74
C ALA A 361 15.59 -13.95 -36.05
N GLU A 362 14.93 -14.89 -35.36
CA GLU A 362 13.48 -15.08 -35.45
C GLU A 362 12.66 -13.95 -34.83
N GLN A 363 13.23 -13.24 -33.86
CA GLN A 363 12.59 -12.16 -33.07
C GLN A 363 13.47 -10.92 -33.00
N PRO A 364 13.76 -10.26 -34.12
CA PRO A 364 14.78 -9.21 -34.21
C PRO A 364 14.44 -7.94 -33.42
N THR A 365 13.19 -7.74 -33.08
CA THR A 365 12.71 -6.58 -32.30
C THR A 365 12.59 -6.86 -30.81
N GLU A 366 12.67 -8.13 -30.40
CA GLU A 366 12.55 -8.50 -28.99
C GLU A 366 13.92 -8.46 -28.28
N ALA A 367 13.92 -7.88 -27.07
CA ALA A 367 15.10 -7.84 -26.24
C ALA A 367 15.51 -9.27 -25.81
N TYR A 368 16.80 -9.58 -25.92
CA TYR A 368 17.34 -10.88 -25.51
C TYR A 368 18.51 -10.73 -24.55
N TYR A 369 19.64 -10.14 -25.00
CA TYR A 369 20.76 -9.78 -24.12
C TYR A 369 21.33 -8.42 -24.49
N THR A 370 21.77 -7.68 -23.47
CA THR A 370 22.59 -6.48 -23.58
C THR A 370 24.05 -6.88 -23.32
N LEU A 371 24.95 -6.44 -24.19
CA LEU A 371 26.37 -6.73 -24.14
C LEU A 371 27.14 -5.44 -23.82
N GLU A 372 28.10 -5.47 -22.89
CA GLU A 372 29.13 -4.45 -22.77
C GLU A 372 30.39 -4.96 -23.46
N VAL A 373 30.85 -4.22 -24.46
CA VAL A 373 31.88 -4.68 -25.41
C VAL A 373 33.03 -3.68 -25.51
N GLU A 374 34.27 -4.13 -25.46
CA GLU A 374 35.47 -3.33 -25.70
C GLU A 374 35.67 -3.05 -27.21
N PRO A 375 36.52 -2.06 -27.58
CA PRO A 375 36.73 -1.69 -28.99
C PRO A 375 37.22 -2.82 -29.90
N ASP A 376 37.86 -3.87 -29.37
CA ASP A 376 38.33 -5.06 -30.15
C ASP A 376 37.24 -6.16 -30.23
N GLY A 377 36.10 -5.98 -29.63
CA GLY A 377 35.03 -6.98 -29.57
C GLY A 377 35.10 -7.90 -28.34
N THR A 378 36.02 -7.68 -27.40
CA THR A 378 36.03 -8.36 -26.11
C THR A 378 34.72 -8.04 -25.36
N ILE A 379 33.97 -9.05 -24.98
CA ILE A 379 32.74 -8.87 -24.22
C ILE A 379 33.06 -8.86 -22.73
N ARG A 380 32.82 -7.76 -22.04
CA ARG A 380 33.04 -7.61 -20.60
C ARG A 380 31.94 -8.30 -19.80
N GLN A 381 30.69 -8.18 -20.24
CA GLN A 381 29.56 -8.80 -19.58
C GLN A 381 28.37 -8.94 -20.54
N THR A 382 27.54 -9.92 -20.23
CA THR A 382 26.27 -10.18 -20.90
C THR A 382 25.16 -10.17 -19.86
N ARG A 383 24.08 -9.44 -20.09
CA ARG A 383 22.95 -9.38 -19.15
C ARG A 383 21.63 -9.46 -19.89
N THR A 384 20.73 -10.26 -19.35
CA THR A 384 19.34 -10.34 -19.74
C THR A 384 18.45 -9.67 -18.67
N PHE A 385 17.16 -9.91 -18.68
CA PHE A 385 16.19 -9.28 -17.76
C PHE A 385 16.66 -9.28 -16.31
N TYR A 386 16.47 -8.16 -15.62
CA TYR A 386 16.85 -7.92 -14.21
C TYR A 386 18.34 -8.11 -13.91
N ASN A 387 19.22 -7.78 -14.86
CA ASN A 387 20.67 -7.97 -14.79
C ASN A 387 21.10 -9.42 -14.56
N GLN A 388 20.27 -10.39 -14.95
CA GLN A 388 20.61 -11.79 -14.83
C GLN A 388 21.46 -12.26 -16.02
N GLN A 389 22.12 -13.39 -15.85
CA GLN A 389 22.72 -14.16 -16.90
C GLN A 389 22.17 -15.58 -16.79
N ASN A 390 21.48 -16.03 -17.84
CA ASN A 390 20.90 -17.36 -17.86
C ASN A 390 21.80 -18.31 -18.65
N GLU A 391 21.63 -19.60 -18.44
CA GLU A 391 22.41 -20.64 -19.14
C GLU A 391 22.20 -20.62 -20.67
N ASP A 392 21.11 -20.03 -21.15
CA ASP A 392 20.81 -19.95 -22.57
C ASP A 392 21.76 -19.04 -23.37
N ILE A 393 22.57 -18.18 -22.72
CA ILE A 393 23.64 -17.42 -23.39
C ILE A 393 24.69 -18.33 -23.98
N GLU A 394 24.92 -19.51 -23.39
CA GLU A 394 25.87 -20.48 -23.92
C GLU A 394 25.49 -20.99 -25.30
N LEU A 395 24.17 -20.99 -25.63
CA LEU A 395 23.69 -21.33 -26.98
C LEU A 395 24.17 -20.31 -28.04
N ALA A 396 24.35 -19.05 -27.65
CA ALA A 396 24.83 -17.99 -28.53
C ALA A 396 26.37 -17.91 -28.60
N ARG A 397 27.10 -18.70 -27.80
CA ARG A 397 28.58 -18.60 -27.67
C ARG A 397 29.28 -18.75 -29.02
N ASP A 398 28.93 -19.75 -29.81
CA ASP A 398 29.52 -19.99 -31.13
C ASP A 398 29.26 -18.83 -32.10
N PHE A 399 28.09 -18.25 -32.03
CA PHE A 399 27.74 -17.04 -32.78
C PHE A 399 28.61 -15.85 -32.35
N LEU A 400 28.78 -15.62 -31.04
CA LEU A 400 29.60 -14.54 -30.52
C LEU A 400 31.06 -14.69 -30.92
N ILE A 401 31.63 -15.90 -30.92
CA ILE A 401 32.97 -16.16 -31.41
C ILE A 401 33.09 -15.85 -32.91
N LYS A 402 32.12 -16.29 -33.73
CA LYS A 402 32.09 -15.96 -35.17
C LYS A 402 32.00 -14.46 -35.40
N TRP A 403 31.15 -13.79 -34.63
CA TRP A 403 31.02 -12.34 -34.67
C TRP A 403 32.34 -11.63 -34.37
N GLN A 404 33.04 -12.00 -33.29
CA GLN A 404 34.34 -11.43 -32.95
C GLN A 404 35.37 -11.63 -34.09
N LYS A 405 35.44 -12.81 -34.70
CA LYS A 405 36.28 -13.10 -35.85
C LYS A 405 35.98 -12.24 -37.09
N GLN A 406 34.68 -11.96 -37.34
CA GLN A 406 34.29 -11.07 -38.47
C GLN A 406 34.56 -9.61 -38.14
N LEU A 407 34.30 -9.19 -36.89
CA LEU A 407 34.58 -7.84 -36.43
C LEU A 407 36.06 -7.49 -36.58
N LYS A 408 36.96 -8.42 -36.20
CA LYS A 408 38.44 -8.27 -36.32
C LYS A 408 38.87 -7.82 -37.71
N LYS A 409 38.16 -8.25 -38.78
CA LYS A 409 38.46 -7.86 -40.16
C LYS A 409 38.03 -6.42 -40.50
N LYS A 410 37.17 -5.82 -39.67
CA LYS A 410 36.62 -4.48 -39.88
C LYS A 410 37.29 -3.41 -38.99
N LEU A 411 38.07 -3.81 -38.01
CA LEU A 411 38.71 -2.93 -37.03
C LEU A 411 39.91 -2.19 -37.61
N ALA A 412 40.07 -0.93 -37.28
CA ALA A 412 41.22 -0.11 -37.60
C ALA A 412 42.28 -0.17 -36.51
N LYS A 413 43.50 0.31 -36.81
CA LYS A 413 44.61 0.42 -35.83
C LYS A 413 44.21 1.21 -34.57
N GLU A 414 43.41 2.23 -34.73
CA GLU A 414 42.87 3.09 -33.66
C GLU A 414 42.01 2.30 -32.69
N ASP A 415 41.20 1.37 -33.18
CA ASP A 415 40.34 0.51 -32.35
C ASP A 415 41.16 -0.39 -31.43
N TYR A 416 42.27 -0.93 -31.93
CA TYR A 416 43.20 -1.73 -31.15
C TYR A 416 43.95 -0.92 -30.08
N LYS A 417 44.30 0.34 -30.37
CA LYS A 417 44.87 1.23 -29.35
C LYS A 417 43.89 1.53 -28.23
N LEU A 418 42.63 1.76 -28.58
CA LEU A 418 41.56 1.95 -27.59
C LEU A 418 41.33 0.68 -26.78
N ALA A 419 41.36 -0.50 -27.40
CA ALA A 419 41.23 -1.78 -26.72
C ALA A 419 42.32 -2.07 -25.69
N VAL A 420 43.57 -1.74 -26.03
CA VAL A 420 44.70 -1.86 -25.07
C VAL A 420 44.49 -0.98 -23.85
N LYS A 421 44.07 0.27 -24.06
CA LYS A 421 43.70 1.20 -22.98
C LYS A 421 42.53 0.63 -22.14
N SER A 422 41.49 0.18 -22.79
CA SER A 422 40.30 -0.41 -22.18
C SER A 422 40.64 -1.58 -21.29
N GLN A 423 41.44 -2.53 -21.78
CA GLN A 423 41.94 -3.69 -21.02
C GLN A 423 42.71 -3.28 -19.77
N SER A 424 43.57 -2.27 -19.87
CA SER A 424 44.35 -1.77 -18.72
C SER A 424 43.42 -1.21 -17.64
N LEU A 425 42.37 -0.45 -18.05
CA LEU A 425 41.37 0.11 -17.14
C LEU A 425 40.52 -0.99 -16.50
N ARG A 426 40.06 -1.97 -17.28
CA ARG A 426 39.31 -3.14 -16.78
C ARG A 426 40.10 -3.91 -15.72
N LYS A 427 41.40 -4.21 -15.99
CA LYS A 427 42.25 -4.90 -15.03
C LYS A 427 42.37 -4.14 -13.71
N LYS A 428 42.61 -2.83 -13.77
CA LYS A 428 42.65 -1.99 -12.56
C LYS A 428 41.35 -2.02 -11.79
N GLU A 429 40.20 -1.91 -12.48
CA GLU A 429 38.89 -1.97 -11.86
C GLU A 429 38.66 -3.30 -11.13
N ILE A 430 38.99 -4.43 -11.79
CA ILE A 430 38.85 -5.78 -11.20
C ILE A 430 39.72 -5.90 -9.95
N ASP A 431 40.98 -5.44 -10.02
CA ASP A 431 41.92 -5.47 -8.89
C ASP A 431 41.41 -4.60 -7.72
N GLU A 432 40.86 -3.41 -8.01
CA GLU A 432 40.26 -2.54 -7.00
C GLU A 432 39.00 -3.18 -6.36
N LEU A 433 38.13 -3.78 -7.14
CA LEU A 433 36.95 -4.48 -6.64
C LEU A 433 37.32 -5.66 -5.76
N ARG A 434 38.37 -6.40 -6.16
CA ARG A 434 38.91 -7.51 -5.39
C ARG A 434 39.52 -7.03 -4.08
N SER A 435 40.31 -5.95 -4.10
CA SER A 435 40.95 -5.38 -2.90
C SER A 435 39.91 -4.82 -1.90
N LYS A 436 38.85 -4.25 -2.41
CA LYS A 436 37.71 -3.74 -1.59
C LYS A 436 36.78 -4.84 -1.10
N GLY A 437 36.93 -6.08 -1.60
CA GLY A 437 36.10 -7.21 -1.20
C GLY A 437 34.61 -7.02 -1.51
N VAL A 438 34.28 -6.31 -2.62
CA VAL A 438 32.88 -6.00 -2.98
C VAL A 438 32.14 -7.29 -3.32
N ARG A 439 31.04 -7.55 -2.59
CA ARG A 439 30.23 -8.76 -2.76
C ARG A 439 28.84 -8.44 -3.23
N VAL A 440 28.30 -9.31 -4.05
CA VAL A 440 26.92 -9.19 -4.61
C VAL A 440 26.04 -10.24 -3.97
N ASN A 441 24.87 -9.77 -3.50
CA ASN A 441 23.78 -10.62 -3.03
C ASN A 441 22.58 -10.43 -3.95
N GLY A 442 22.24 -11.46 -4.72
CA GLY A 442 21.11 -11.44 -5.65
C GLY A 442 20.72 -12.85 -6.09
N VAL A 443 19.68 -12.95 -6.88
CA VAL A 443 19.28 -14.24 -7.47
C VAL A 443 20.43 -14.77 -8.34
N GLY A 444 20.98 -15.93 -7.98
CA GLY A 444 22.13 -16.54 -8.65
C GLY A 444 23.52 -16.17 -8.10
N TYR A 445 23.63 -15.15 -7.23
CA TYR A 445 24.91 -14.65 -6.70
C TYR A 445 24.91 -14.62 -5.16
N CYS A 446 24.99 -15.79 -4.54
CA CYS A 446 25.08 -15.86 -3.08
C CYS A 446 26.46 -15.42 -2.58
N ASN A 447 26.57 -14.14 -2.12
CA ASN A 447 27.76 -13.60 -1.47
C ASN A 447 29.06 -13.74 -2.29
N LYS A 448 28.97 -13.81 -3.63
CA LYS A 448 30.11 -13.94 -4.55
C LYS A 448 30.82 -12.60 -4.70
N LEU A 449 32.12 -12.60 -4.90
CA LEU A 449 32.87 -11.37 -5.18
C LEU A 449 32.48 -10.83 -6.56
N LEU A 450 32.24 -9.53 -6.65
CA LEU A 450 31.90 -8.88 -7.92
C LEU A 450 33.03 -9.03 -8.94
N ALA A 451 34.28 -8.99 -8.50
CA ALA A 451 35.45 -9.22 -9.35
C ALA A 451 35.45 -10.61 -10.01
N GLU A 452 35.05 -11.66 -9.26
CA GLU A 452 34.95 -13.03 -9.81
C GLU A 452 33.84 -13.15 -10.84
N ILE A 453 32.67 -12.49 -10.59
CA ILE A 453 31.56 -12.48 -11.54
C ILE A 453 31.97 -11.81 -12.86
N LEU A 454 32.65 -10.66 -12.79
CA LEU A 454 33.09 -9.94 -13.97
C LEU A 454 34.20 -10.71 -14.76
N GLU A 455 35.00 -11.50 -14.09
CA GLU A 455 36.01 -12.39 -14.75
C GLU A 455 35.33 -13.58 -15.41
N GLU A 456 34.31 -14.18 -14.81
CA GLU A 456 33.55 -15.28 -15.39
C GLU A 456 32.75 -14.86 -16.62
N ASP A 457 32.23 -13.63 -16.62
CA ASP A 457 31.48 -13.07 -17.76
C ASP A 457 32.36 -12.72 -18.95
N LEU A 458 33.68 -12.57 -18.72
CA LEU A 458 34.61 -12.06 -19.71
C LEU A 458 34.82 -13.04 -20.87
N MET A 459 34.57 -12.57 -22.09
CA MET A 459 34.85 -13.31 -23.33
C MET A 459 35.80 -12.48 -24.17
N GLU A 460 37.09 -12.78 -24.05
CA GLU A 460 38.15 -12.06 -24.74
C GLU A 460 38.15 -12.37 -26.24
N ALA A 461 38.33 -11.33 -27.05
CA ALA A 461 38.57 -11.52 -28.50
C ALA A 461 40.01 -12.02 -28.75
N GLU A 462 40.15 -12.94 -29.71
CA GLU A 462 41.48 -13.38 -30.16
C GLU A 462 42.28 -12.16 -30.65
N ARG A 463 43.44 -11.89 -30.03
CA ARG A 463 44.36 -10.82 -30.44
C ARG A 463 45.06 -11.17 -31.73
N LEU A 464 45.24 -10.15 -32.57
CA LEU A 464 46.32 -10.18 -33.55
C LEU A 464 47.63 -10.05 -32.78
N GLU A 465 48.51 -11.02 -32.88
CA GLU A 465 49.93 -10.77 -32.63
C GLU A 465 50.33 -9.65 -33.60
N VAL A 466 50.44 -8.44 -33.09
CA VAL A 466 51.06 -7.36 -33.82
C VAL A 466 52.52 -7.72 -33.76
N GLU A 467 53.01 -8.39 -34.84
CA GLU A 467 54.46 -8.48 -35.06
C GLU A 467 55.01 -7.05 -34.89
N GLU A 468 55.89 -6.91 -33.90
CA GLU A 468 56.83 -5.81 -33.82
C GLU A 468 57.70 -5.78 -35.11
N GLN A 469 57.17 -5.19 -36.16
CA GLN A 469 57.98 -4.74 -37.28
C GLN A 469 57.90 -3.24 -37.29
N ALA A 470 58.69 -2.64 -36.40
CA ALA A 470 59.14 -1.25 -36.53
C ALA A 470 60.54 -1.21 -35.97
N ALA A 471 61.47 -1.50 -36.82
CA ALA A 471 62.79 -0.93 -36.75
C ALA A 471 62.84 0.34 -37.59
#